data_0ee401ff0716935a0a867a70c21ffea8
#
_entry.id   0ee401ff0716935a0a867a70c21ffea8
#
_cell.length_a   1.000
_cell.length_b   1.000
_cell.length_c   1.000
_cell.angle_alpha   90.00
_cell.angle_beta   90.00
_cell.angle_gamma   90.00
#
_symmetry.space_group_name_H-M   'P 1'
#
loop_
_entity.id
_entity.type
_entity.pdbx_description
1 polymer ?
#
loop_
_entity_poly.entity_id
_entity_poly.type
_entity_poly.pdbx_seq_one_letter_code
_entity_poly.pdbx_strand_id
1 'polypeptide(L)'
;MVPKGAADKIFINTSGVGTFPQPEQSRGISVRNLKAGDAILVSRDIGSHGACILMARDALQLGSDLKSDCTTLWPQVEALLQAGITPHALRDATRGGLAAVLNEWSNASGVAIELEESAIPVCDPVRGLCELYGFEPHDLANEGTMVLALPAEQAQDALGILRQFNPAASQIGVVQASDRHKVILNNPWGSRRYLELPQGELLPRIC
;
A
#
# COMPACT_ATOMS: atom_id res chain seq x y z
N MET A 1 -30.76 5.16 -2.37
CA MET A 1 -31.55 5.79 -1.30
C MET A 1 -31.86 4.73 -0.25
N VAL A 2 -31.78 5.08 1.02
CA VAL A 2 -32.16 4.19 2.14
C VAL A 2 -33.43 4.73 2.81
N PRO A 3 -34.25 3.89 3.45
CA PRO A 3 -35.41 4.35 4.20
C PRO A 3 -35.02 5.33 5.32
N LYS A 4 -35.93 6.23 5.67
CA LYS A 4 -35.72 7.16 6.79
C LYS A 4 -35.46 6.39 8.08
N GLY A 5 -34.32 6.67 8.76
CA GLY A 5 -33.91 6.01 9.99
C GLY A 5 -33.05 4.76 9.80
N ALA A 6 -32.78 4.34 8.55
CA ALA A 6 -31.85 3.24 8.27
C ALA A 6 -30.36 3.68 8.27
N ALA A 7 -30.11 4.99 8.31
CA ALA A 7 -28.79 5.58 8.46
C ALA A 7 -28.87 6.68 9.52
N ASP A 8 -28.06 6.56 10.55
CA ASP A 8 -27.99 7.50 11.69
C ASP A 8 -26.82 8.48 11.57
N LYS A 9 -26.04 8.39 10.50
CA LYS A 9 -24.86 9.21 10.19
C LYS A 9 -24.84 9.62 8.72
N ILE A 10 -23.85 10.42 8.35
CA ILE A 10 -23.63 10.81 6.94
C ILE A 10 -22.91 9.67 6.22
N PHE A 11 -23.48 9.22 5.10
CA PHE A 11 -22.88 8.30 4.17
C PHE A 11 -22.56 9.06 2.88
N ILE A 12 -21.30 9.04 2.47
CA ILE A 12 -20.84 9.66 1.23
C ILE A 12 -20.33 8.53 0.34
N ASN A 13 -20.89 8.43 -0.87
CA ASN A 13 -20.41 7.53 -1.90
C ASN A 13 -20.01 8.34 -3.12
N THR A 14 -18.80 8.09 -3.62
CA THR A 14 -18.27 8.71 -4.83
C THR A 14 -18.02 7.64 -5.87
N SER A 15 -18.29 7.97 -7.14
CA SER A 15 -17.93 7.10 -8.26
C SER A 15 -17.34 7.95 -9.38
N GLY A 16 -16.37 7.38 -10.09
CA GLY A 16 -15.69 8.05 -11.18
C GLY A 16 -15.45 7.11 -12.36
N VAL A 17 -15.31 7.68 -13.53
CA VAL A 17 -14.92 6.99 -14.76
C VAL A 17 -13.66 7.65 -15.28
N GLY A 18 -12.62 6.85 -15.54
CA GLY A 18 -11.38 7.29 -16.14
C GLY A 18 -11.15 6.65 -17.50
N THR A 19 -10.35 7.28 -18.33
CA THR A 19 -9.90 6.74 -19.62
C THR A 19 -8.38 6.72 -19.66
N PHE A 20 -7.83 5.69 -20.31
CA PHE A 20 -6.41 5.69 -20.63
C PHE A 20 -6.15 6.48 -21.91
N PRO A 21 -5.18 7.41 -21.90
CA PRO A 21 -4.83 8.15 -23.14
C PRO A 21 -4.38 7.23 -24.27
N GLN A 22 -3.74 6.13 -23.92
CA GLN A 22 -3.26 5.10 -24.85
C GLN A 22 -3.79 3.74 -24.43
N PRO A 23 -4.51 3.01 -25.33
CA PRO A 23 -5.11 1.70 -24.99
C PRO A 23 -4.10 0.65 -24.51
N GLU A 24 -2.85 0.74 -24.98
CA GLU A 24 -1.76 -0.18 -24.60
C GLU A 24 -1.42 -0.07 -23.10
N GLN A 25 -1.51 1.12 -22.53
CA GLN A 25 -1.24 1.35 -21.10
C GLN A 25 -2.25 0.60 -20.21
N SER A 26 -3.51 0.51 -20.64
CA SER A 26 -4.53 -0.20 -19.87
C SER A 26 -4.29 -1.70 -19.81
N ARG A 27 -3.69 -2.28 -20.86
CA ARG A 27 -3.40 -3.72 -20.94
C ARG A 27 -2.15 -4.11 -20.17
N GLY A 28 -1.23 -3.14 -19.95
CA GLY A 28 0.02 -3.36 -19.23
C GLY A 28 -0.16 -3.45 -17.71
N ILE A 29 -1.17 -2.75 -17.15
CA ILE A 29 -1.35 -2.65 -15.70
C ILE A 29 -2.44 -3.62 -15.24
N SER A 30 -2.03 -4.75 -14.69
CA SER A 30 -2.92 -5.75 -14.11
C SER A 30 -2.14 -6.63 -13.14
N VAL A 31 -2.76 -6.99 -12.03
CA VAL A 31 -2.16 -7.92 -11.07
C VAL A 31 -1.68 -9.22 -11.73
N ARG A 32 -2.35 -9.67 -12.79
CA ARG A 32 -1.99 -10.88 -13.54
C ARG A 32 -0.71 -10.73 -14.37
N ASN A 33 -0.16 -9.53 -14.45
CA ASN A 33 1.06 -9.24 -15.20
C ASN A 33 2.32 -9.25 -14.31
N LEU A 34 2.20 -9.54 -13.00
CA LEU A 34 3.36 -9.69 -12.14
C LEU A 34 4.26 -10.81 -12.65
N LYS A 35 5.56 -10.56 -12.62
CA LYS A 35 6.58 -11.49 -13.06
C LYS A 35 7.64 -11.67 -11.98
N ALA A 36 8.21 -12.87 -11.91
CA ALA A 36 9.40 -13.07 -11.08
C ALA A 36 10.51 -12.10 -11.50
N GLY A 37 11.14 -11.46 -10.54
CA GLY A 37 12.13 -10.40 -10.74
C GLY A 37 11.55 -8.99 -10.69
N ASP A 38 10.23 -8.79 -10.69
CA ASP A 38 9.65 -7.47 -10.51
C ASP A 38 10.02 -6.89 -9.15
N ALA A 39 10.39 -5.62 -9.12
CA ALA A 39 10.59 -4.87 -7.89
C ALA A 39 9.24 -4.44 -7.30
N ILE A 40 9.11 -4.52 -5.97
CA ILE A 40 7.96 -3.99 -5.22
C ILE A 40 8.35 -2.68 -4.57
N LEU A 41 7.61 -1.62 -4.90
CA LEU A 41 7.83 -0.29 -4.37
C LEU A 41 6.61 0.20 -3.60
N VAL A 42 6.85 1.10 -2.64
CA VAL A 42 5.81 1.93 -2.01
C VAL A 42 6.11 3.41 -2.28
N SER A 43 5.06 4.19 -2.50
CA SER A 43 5.21 5.61 -2.87
C SER A 43 5.56 6.51 -1.70
N ARG A 44 5.39 6.04 -0.45
CA ARG A 44 5.70 6.76 0.80
C ARG A 44 5.66 5.82 2.00
N ASP A 45 5.81 6.37 3.21
CA ASP A 45 5.62 5.67 4.48
C ASP A 45 4.20 5.12 4.64
N ILE A 46 4.08 4.00 5.36
CA ILE A 46 2.82 3.28 5.54
C ILE A 46 2.21 3.50 6.94
N GLY A 47 0.89 3.27 7.04
CA GLY A 47 0.14 3.20 8.30
C GLY A 47 -0.36 4.54 8.84
N SER A 48 -0.01 5.68 8.21
CA SER A 48 -0.32 7.01 8.76
C SER A 48 -1.81 7.29 8.87
N HIS A 49 -2.64 6.88 7.89
CA HIS A 49 -4.09 7.06 7.98
C HIS A 49 -4.69 6.26 9.13
N GLY A 50 -4.43 4.95 9.16
CA GLY A 50 -4.96 4.06 10.21
C GLY A 50 -4.56 4.51 11.60
N ALA A 51 -3.31 4.94 11.78
CA ALA A 51 -2.83 5.48 13.04
C ALA A 51 -3.56 6.77 13.45
N CYS A 52 -3.78 7.71 12.51
CA CYS A 52 -4.57 8.93 12.79
C CYS A 52 -5.99 8.61 13.23
N ILE A 53 -6.64 7.62 12.61
CA ILE A 53 -7.98 7.22 12.96
C ILE A 53 -8.03 6.59 14.36
N LEU A 54 -7.06 5.72 14.70
CA LEU A 54 -6.95 5.13 16.03
C LEU A 54 -6.79 6.21 17.10
N MET A 55 -5.87 7.15 16.89
CA MET A 55 -5.66 8.28 17.81
C MET A 55 -6.91 9.12 18.02
N ALA A 56 -7.63 9.43 16.93
CA ALA A 56 -8.84 10.22 16.99
C ALA A 56 -9.98 9.52 17.73
N ARG A 57 -10.08 8.20 17.63
CA ARG A 57 -11.13 7.41 18.31
C ARG A 57 -10.90 7.28 19.79
N ASP A 58 -9.69 6.98 20.17
CA ASP A 58 -9.35 6.74 21.56
C ASP A 58 -9.01 8.04 22.30
N ALA A 59 -9.23 9.20 21.64
CA ALA A 59 -8.89 10.53 22.16
C ALA A 59 -7.45 10.62 22.70
N LEU A 60 -6.52 9.88 22.08
CA LEU A 60 -5.12 9.84 22.49
C LEU A 60 -4.42 11.13 22.14
N GLN A 61 -3.93 11.81 23.17
CA GLN A 61 -3.06 12.97 23.01
C GLN A 61 -1.59 12.51 23.10
N LEU A 62 -1.11 11.85 22.07
CA LEU A 62 0.27 11.35 22.04
C LEU A 62 1.31 12.44 21.76
N GLY A 63 0.92 13.71 21.72
CA GLY A 63 1.84 14.82 21.47
C GLY A 63 2.51 14.75 20.09
N SER A 64 1.93 14.04 19.13
CA SER A 64 2.47 13.88 17.79
C SER A 64 1.71 14.74 16.78
N ASP A 65 2.44 15.32 15.83
CA ASP A 65 1.86 16.04 14.68
C ASP A 65 1.50 15.08 13.53
N LEU A 66 1.25 13.80 13.81
CA LEU A 66 0.90 12.79 12.81
C LEU A 66 -0.35 13.21 12.06
N LYS A 67 -0.25 13.24 10.74
CA LYS A 67 -1.35 13.55 9.83
C LYS A 67 -1.65 12.35 8.95
N SER A 68 -2.92 12.21 8.58
CA SER A 68 -3.33 11.25 7.57
C SER A 68 -2.55 11.48 6.27
N ASP A 69 -2.22 10.40 5.58
CA ASP A 69 -1.60 10.41 4.27
C ASP A 69 -2.58 10.72 3.12
N CYS A 70 -3.85 10.99 3.43
CA CYS A 70 -4.90 11.24 2.44
C CYS A 70 -4.48 12.29 1.40
N THR A 71 -4.33 11.84 0.15
CA THR A 71 -3.89 12.69 -0.97
C THR A 71 -4.28 12.06 -2.31
N THR A 72 -4.24 12.87 -3.39
CA THR A 72 -4.40 12.36 -4.75
C THR A 72 -3.13 11.66 -5.23
N LEU A 73 -3.27 10.48 -5.82
CA LEU A 73 -2.16 9.70 -6.36
C LEU A 73 -1.93 9.91 -7.86
N TRP A 74 -2.89 10.51 -8.56
CA TRP A 74 -2.80 10.69 -10.01
C TRP A 74 -1.53 11.40 -10.49
N PRO A 75 -1.05 12.50 -9.87
CA PRO A 75 0.17 13.16 -10.32
C PRO A 75 1.40 12.25 -10.35
N GLN A 76 1.51 11.34 -9.38
CA GLN A 76 2.60 10.36 -9.31
C GLN A 76 2.49 9.32 -10.43
N VAL A 77 1.27 8.80 -10.66
CA VAL A 77 1.00 7.84 -11.74
C VAL A 77 1.25 8.47 -13.09
N GLU A 78 0.77 9.69 -13.30
CA GLU A 78 0.98 10.43 -14.55
C GLU A 78 2.46 10.66 -14.84
N ALA A 79 3.25 11.08 -13.84
CA ALA A 79 4.69 11.27 -13.97
C ALA A 79 5.43 9.99 -14.37
N LEU A 80 5.06 8.84 -13.77
CA LEU A 80 5.62 7.54 -14.14
C LEU A 80 5.30 7.19 -15.60
N LEU A 81 4.04 7.34 -16.02
CA LEU A 81 3.61 7.04 -17.38
C LEU A 81 4.25 7.95 -18.42
N GLN A 82 4.41 9.26 -18.12
CA GLN A 82 5.11 10.23 -18.98
C GLN A 82 6.59 9.90 -19.14
N ALA A 83 7.22 9.31 -18.12
CA ALA A 83 8.59 8.82 -18.18
C ALA A 83 8.72 7.46 -18.89
N GLY A 84 7.64 6.92 -19.43
CA GLY A 84 7.63 5.60 -20.10
C GLY A 84 7.67 4.42 -19.13
N ILE A 85 7.48 4.64 -17.83
CA ILE A 85 7.43 3.58 -16.82
C ILE A 85 6.00 3.09 -16.72
N THR A 86 5.79 1.81 -17.05
CA THR A 86 4.48 1.17 -16.94
C THR A 86 4.55 0.05 -15.91
N PRO A 87 4.00 0.23 -14.71
CA PRO A 87 3.95 -0.83 -13.72
C PRO A 87 3.18 -2.05 -14.23
N HIS A 88 3.60 -3.25 -13.86
CA HIS A 88 2.84 -4.47 -14.11
C HIS A 88 1.60 -4.51 -13.21
N ALA A 89 1.69 -4.02 -11.98
CA ALA A 89 0.56 -3.82 -11.10
C ALA A 89 0.72 -2.53 -10.29
N LEU A 90 -0.41 -1.91 -9.97
CA LEU A 90 -0.49 -0.66 -9.21
C LEU A 90 -1.78 -0.66 -8.41
N ARG A 91 -1.70 -0.32 -7.12
CA ARG A 91 -2.87 -0.22 -6.25
C ARG A 91 -2.58 0.67 -5.03
N ASP A 92 -3.59 1.38 -4.54
CA ASP A 92 -3.59 2.00 -3.24
C ASP A 92 -3.64 0.95 -2.10
N ALA A 93 -2.96 1.24 -1.00
CA ALA A 93 -2.88 0.33 0.15
C ALA A 93 -3.92 0.70 1.22
N THR A 94 -5.20 0.79 0.85
CA THR A 94 -6.30 1.18 1.73
C THR A 94 -6.60 0.13 2.81
N ARG A 95 -7.77 -0.45 2.84
CA ARG A 95 -8.15 -1.44 3.88
C ARG A 95 -7.25 -2.67 3.92
N GLY A 96 -6.82 -3.05 5.15
CA GLY A 96 -5.87 -4.15 5.36
C GLY A 96 -4.45 -3.81 4.93
N GLY A 97 -4.19 -2.56 4.55
CA GLY A 97 -2.87 -2.00 4.32
C GLY A 97 -2.05 -2.70 3.25
N LEU A 98 -0.75 -2.64 3.43
CA LEU A 98 0.23 -3.28 2.56
C LEU A 98 0.06 -4.81 2.54
N ALA A 99 -0.25 -5.42 3.70
CA ALA A 99 -0.41 -6.85 3.83
C ALA A 99 -1.55 -7.40 2.95
N ALA A 100 -2.70 -6.72 2.91
CA ALA A 100 -3.82 -7.13 2.07
C ALA A 100 -3.47 -7.05 0.58
N VAL A 101 -2.91 -5.94 0.12
CA VAL A 101 -2.52 -5.75 -1.29
C VAL A 101 -1.58 -6.84 -1.76
N LEU A 102 -0.51 -7.10 -1.01
CA LEU A 102 0.52 -8.04 -1.44
C LEU A 102 0.05 -9.50 -1.41
N ASN A 103 -0.77 -9.88 -0.42
CA ASN A 103 -1.37 -11.21 -0.38
C ASN A 103 -2.37 -11.43 -1.52
N GLU A 104 -3.21 -10.44 -1.83
CA GLU A 104 -4.10 -10.50 -2.98
C GLU A 104 -3.31 -10.63 -4.29
N TRP A 105 -2.22 -9.89 -4.45
CA TRP A 105 -1.35 -9.96 -5.63
C TRP A 105 -0.68 -11.32 -5.75
N SER A 106 -0.08 -11.83 -4.68
CA SER A 106 0.56 -13.14 -4.63
C SER A 106 -0.40 -14.25 -5.05
N ASN A 107 -1.61 -14.24 -4.50
CA ASN A 107 -2.64 -15.24 -4.82
C ASN A 107 -3.17 -15.10 -6.26
N ALA A 108 -3.44 -13.88 -6.73
CA ALA A 108 -4.02 -13.66 -8.05
C ALA A 108 -3.05 -13.96 -9.21
N SER A 109 -1.75 -13.79 -8.95
CA SER A 109 -0.69 -13.96 -9.96
C SER A 109 0.02 -15.31 -9.87
N GLY A 110 -0.18 -16.06 -8.79
CA GLY A 110 0.51 -17.34 -8.60
C GLY A 110 2.02 -17.19 -8.35
N VAL A 111 2.44 -16.15 -7.64
CA VAL A 111 3.84 -15.86 -7.33
C VAL A 111 4.05 -15.73 -5.83
N ALA A 112 5.29 -15.79 -5.36
CA ALA A 112 5.65 -15.31 -4.03
C ALA A 112 6.16 -13.88 -4.08
N ILE A 113 6.05 -13.14 -2.97
CA ILE A 113 6.61 -11.80 -2.82
C ILE A 113 7.51 -11.82 -1.58
N GLU A 114 8.77 -11.46 -1.73
CA GLU A 114 9.72 -11.33 -0.64
C GLU A 114 9.95 -9.86 -0.33
N LEU A 115 9.80 -9.51 0.95
CA LEU A 115 9.96 -8.15 1.46
C LEU A 115 11.13 -8.09 2.43
N GLU A 116 11.79 -6.94 2.46
CA GLU A 116 12.77 -6.58 3.47
C GLU A 116 12.12 -5.63 4.48
N GLU A 117 11.91 -6.11 5.72
CA GLU A 117 11.21 -5.34 6.76
C GLU A 117 11.85 -3.99 7.02
N SER A 118 13.18 -3.91 7.01
CA SER A 118 13.94 -2.68 7.19
C SER A 118 13.80 -1.67 6.04
N ALA A 119 13.35 -2.12 4.87
CA ALA A 119 13.12 -1.27 3.71
C ALA A 119 11.71 -0.68 3.68
N ILE A 120 10.79 -1.20 4.49
CA ILE A 120 9.42 -0.69 4.59
C ILE A 120 9.44 0.60 5.42
N PRO A 121 9.11 1.77 4.81
CA PRO A 121 9.16 3.03 5.53
C PRO A 121 7.96 3.16 6.47
N VAL A 122 8.25 3.37 7.75
CA VAL A 122 7.25 3.58 8.81
C VAL A 122 7.76 4.73 9.68
N CYS A 123 6.98 5.79 9.83
CA CYS A 123 7.36 6.90 10.69
C CYS A 123 7.25 6.54 12.19
N ASP A 124 8.06 7.19 13.03
CA ASP A 124 8.14 6.88 14.46
C ASP A 124 6.80 6.96 15.20
N PRO A 125 5.91 7.95 14.95
CA PRO A 125 4.59 7.99 15.58
C PRO A 125 3.72 6.77 15.26
N VAL A 126 3.76 6.27 14.01
CA VAL A 126 3.04 5.05 13.60
C VAL A 126 3.61 3.84 14.31
N ARG A 127 4.95 3.73 14.36
CA ARG A 127 5.64 2.63 15.05
C ARG A 127 5.29 2.59 16.52
N GLY A 128 5.39 3.72 17.23
CA GLY A 128 5.04 3.79 18.65
C GLY A 128 3.57 3.46 18.93
N LEU A 129 2.65 3.89 18.05
CA LEU A 129 1.24 3.53 18.18
C LEU A 129 1.03 2.02 18.00
N CYS A 130 1.66 1.42 17.00
CA CYS A 130 1.59 -0.01 16.75
C CYS A 130 2.10 -0.82 17.94
N GLU A 131 3.21 -0.41 18.54
CA GLU A 131 3.75 -1.04 19.75
C GLU A 131 2.77 -0.95 20.92
N LEU A 132 2.10 0.21 21.11
CA LEU A 132 1.13 0.42 22.18
C LEU A 132 -0.10 -0.47 22.04
N TYR A 133 -0.59 -0.69 20.81
CA TYR A 133 -1.80 -1.46 20.55
C TYR A 133 -1.55 -2.91 20.18
N GLY A 134 -0.30 -3.31 19.96
CA GLY A 134 0.04 -4.65 19.46
C GLY A 134 -0.36 -4.85 18.01
N PHE A 135 -0.35 -3.79 17.20
CA PHE A 135 -0.64 -3.85 15.77
C PHE A 135 0.65 -3.87 14.95
N GLU A 136 0.52 -4.34 13.72
CA GLU A 136 1.60 -4.29 12.74
C GLU A 136 1.37 -3.13 11.76
N PRO A 137 2.37 -2.28 11.47
CA PRO A 137 2.21 -1.13 10.58
C PRO A 137 1.69 -1.48 9.18
N HIS A 138 2.05 -2.66 8.68
CA HIS A 138 1.66 -3.13 7.35
C HIS A 138 0.20 -3.55 7.23
N ASP A 139 -0.52 -3.66 8.35
CA ASP A 139 -1.95 -3.96 8.40
C ASP A 139 -2.81 -2.69 8.44
N LEU A 140 -2.20 -1.56 8.79
CA LEU A 140 -2.91 -0.29 8.90
C LEU A 140 -3.28 0.28 7.54
N ALA A 141 -4.49 0.84 7.47
CA ALA A 141 -5.00 1.48 6.26
C ALA A 141 -4.20 2.73 5.86
N ASN A 142 -4.13 2.97 4.56
CA ASN A 142 -3.54 4.15 3.94
C ASN A 142 -4.53 4.74 2.94
N GLU A 143 -4.54 6.07 2.79
CA GLU A 143 -5.44 6.78 1.88
C GLU A 143 -4.66 7.65 0.85
N GLY A 144 -3.33 7.54 0.86
CA GLY A 144 -2.44 8.27 -0.03
C GLY A 144 -1.14 7.54 -0.32
N THR A 145 -1.08 6.24 0.00
CA THR A 145 0.06 5.37 -0.29
C THR A 145 -0.32 4.36 -1.36
N MET A 146 0.46 4.26 -2.42
CA MET A 146 0.31 3.22 -3.43
C MET A 146 1.47 2.24 -3.41
N VAL A 147 1.16 1.01 -3.78
CA VAL A 147 2.10 -0.09 -4.03
C VAL A 147 2.22 -0.29 -5.53
N LEU A 148 3.44 -0.50 -6.00
CA LEU A 148 3.75 -0.77 -7.41
C LEU A 148 4.57 -2.04 -7.52
N ALA A 149 4.30 -2.81 -8.58
CA ALA A 149 5.20 -3.86 -9.07
C ALA A 149 5.60 -3.51 -10.48
N LEU A 150 6.90 -3.51 -10.78
CA LEU A 150 7.43 -3.11 -12.07
C LEU A 150 8.77 -3.83 -12.36
N PRO A 151 9.21 -3.88 -13.65
CA PRO A 151 10.49 -4.47 -14.00
C PRO A 151 11.64 -3.89 -13.18
N ALA A 152 12.52 -4.76 -12.68
CA ALA A 152 13.62 -4.34 -11.78
C ALA A 152 14.52 -3.27 -12.39
N GLU A 153 14.72 -3.31 -13.70
CA GLU A 153 15.52 -2.31 -14.45
C GLU A 153 14.92 -0.91 -14.42
N GLN A 154 13.61 -0.77 -14.19
CA GLN A 154 12.92 0.53 -14.09
C GLN A 154 12.79 1.03 -12.64
N ALA A 155 13.16 0.21 -11.66
CA ALA A 155 12.89 0.50 -10.24
C ALA A 155 13.58 1.78 -9.75
N GLN A 156 14.82 2.03 -10.14
CA GLN A 156 15.56 3.22 -9.70
C GLN A 156 15.00 4.51 -10.31
N ASP A 157 14.62 4.48 -11.58
CA ASP A 157 14.00 5.62 -12.25
C ASP A 157 12.62 5.92 -11.64
N ALA A 158 11.82 4.88 -11.39
CA ALA A 158 10.54 5.00 -10.71
C ALA A 158 10.69 5.61 -9.32
N LEU A 159 11.66 5.14 -8.53
CA LEU A 159 11.96 5.72 -7.21
C LEU A 159 12.40 7.17 -7.30
N GLY A 160 13.21 7.52 -8.28
CA GLY A 160 13.64 8.90 -8.54
C GLY A 160 12.45 9.83 -8.77
N ILE A 161 11.43 9.38 -9.50
CA ILE A 161 10.19 10.11 -9.73
C ILE A 161 9.35 10.17 -8.44
N LEU A 162 9.09 9.05 -7.80
CA LEU A 162 8.25 8.98 -6.59
C LEU A 162 8.81 9.84 -5.45
N ARG A 163 10.13 9.89 -5.29
CA ARG A 163 10.80 10.70 -4.27
C ARG A 163 10.67 12.21 -4.47
N GLN A 164 10.30 12.66 -5.66
CA GLN A 164 9.96 14.07 -5.87
C GLN A 164 8.64 14.44 -5.19
N PHE A 165 7.75 13.46 -4.99
CA PHE A 165 6.47 13.64 -4.30
C PHE A 165 6.58 13.32 -2.80
N ASN A 166 7.32 12.25 -2.46
CA ASN A 166 7.56 11.88 -1.07
C ASN A 166 8.94 11.21 -0.92
N PRO A 167 9.85 11.77 -0.11
CA PRO A 167 11.22 11.26 0.05
C PRO A 167 11.28 9.87 0.70
N ALA A 168 10.21 9.42 1.37
CA ALA A 168 10.13 8.09 1.98
C ALA A 168 9.80 6.99 0.97
N ALA A 169 9.56 7.30 -0.33
CA ALA A 169 9.35 6.28 -1.35
C ALA A 169 10.52 5.28 -1.36
N SER A 170 10.20 3.98 -1.33
CA SER A 170 11.16 2.90 -1.13
C SER A 170 10.85 1.67 -1.98
N GLN A 171 11.90 0.97 -2.40
CA GLN A 171 11.80 -0.40 -2.87
C GLN A 171 11.82 -1.31 -1.63
N ILE A 172 10.75 -2.06 -1.43
CA ILE A 172 10.53 -2.86 -0.23
C ILE A 172 10.70 -4.35 -0.44
N GLY A 173 10.82 -4.79 -1.70
CA GLY A 173 10.94 -6.22 -1.98
C GLY A 173 10.98 -6.56 -3.45
N VAL A 174 10.77 -7.85 -3.73
CA VAL A 174 10.86 -8.44 -5.07
C VAL A 174 9.86 -9.59 -5.23
N VAL A 175 9.36 -9.75 -6.45
CA VAL A 175 8.52 -10.90 -6.83
C VAL A 175 9.39 -12.11 -7.11
N GLN A 176 9.04 -13.27 -6.56
CA GLN A 176 9.74 -14.54 -6.73
C GLN A 176 8.87 -15.57 -7.43
N ALA A 177 9.48 -16.39 -8.27
CA ALA A 177 8.83 -17.59 -8.80
C ALA A 177 8.65 -18.60 -7.64
N SER A 178 7.43 -19.01 -7.37
CA SER A 178 7.15 -19.97 -6.31
C SER A 178 5.73 -20.52 -6.42
N ASP A 179 5.58 -21.81 -6.17
CA ASP A 179 4.27 -22.47 -6.10
C ASP A 179 3.52 -22.22 -4.78
N ARG A 180 4.13 -21.49 -3.84
CA ARG A 180 3.56 -21.29 -2.50
C ARG A 180 2.63 -20.10 -2.38
N HIS A 181 2.62 -19.19 -3.34
CA HIS A 181 1.74 -18.01 -3.37
C HIS A 181 1.67 -17.30 -2.00
N LYS A 182 2.82 -16.93 -1.45
CA LYS A 182 2.94 -16.35 -0.12
C LYS A 182 3.74 -15.07 -0.14
N VAL A 183 3.41 -14.17 0.78
CA VAL A 183 4.23 -13.01 1.08
C VAL A 183 5.15 -13.35 2.24
N ILE A 184 6.43 -13.12 2.06
CA ILE A 184 7.48 -13.44 3.01
C ILE A 184 8.12 -12.14 3.46
N LEU A 185 8.21 -11.93 4.76
CA LEU A 185 8.88 -10.79 5.36
C LEU A 185 10.22 -11.25 5.96
N ASN A 186 11.30 -10.71 5.42
CA ASN A 186 12.66 -10.93 5.91
C ASN A 186 12.97 -9.89 6.99
N ASN A 187 13.30 -10.35 8.18
CA ASN A 187 13.66 -9.50 9.31
C ASN A 187 15.16 -9.17 9.26
N PRO A 188 15.62 -7.99 9.75
CA PRO A 188 17.04 -7.60 9.77
C PRO A 188 17.98 -8.57 10.50
N TRP A 189 17.45 -9.40 11.41
CA TRP A 189 18.24 -10.41 12.14
C TRP A 189 18.26 -11.77 11.47
N GLY A 190 17.78 -11.88 10.21
CA GLY A 190 17.82 -13.09 9.41
C GLY A 190 16.66 -14.07 9.63
N SER A 191 15.68 -13.73 10.45
CA SER A 191 14.44 -14.53 10.53
C SER A 191 13.49 -14.20 9.38
N ARG A 192 12.67 -15.18 9.01
CA ARG A 192 11.67 -15.07 7.95
C ARG A 192 10.31 -15.47 8.50
N ARG A 193 9.29 -14.68 8.20
CA ARG A 193 7.90 -15.03 8.55
C ARG A 193 6.97 -14.77 7.36
N TYR A 194 5.83 -15.41 7.36
CA TYR A 194 4.78 -15.03 6.41
C TYR A 194 4.12 -13.73 6.87
N LEU A 195 3.90 -12.84 5.91
CA LEU A 195 3.01 -11.70 6.09
C LEU A 195 1.60 -12.20 5.80
N GLU A 196 0.84 -12.51 6.85
CA GLU A 196 -0.52 -13.02 6.70
C GLU A 196 -1.51 -11.89 6.41
N LEU A 197 -2.69 -12.24 5.89
CA LEU A 197 -3.79 -11.30 5.82
C LEU A 197 -4.21 -10.88 7.23
N PRO A 198 -4.49 -9.60 7.47
CA PRO A 198 -5.01 -9.15 8.75
C PRO A 198 -6.25 -9.95 9.15
N GLN A 199 -6.24 -10.52 10.36
CA GLN A 199 -7.39 -11.24 10.89
C GLN A 199 -8.33 -10.26 11.58
N GLY A 200 -9.53 -10.10 11.05
CA GLY A 200 -10.53 -9.17 11.56
C GLY A 200 -10.41 -7.76 10.99
N GLU A 201 -11.38 -6.92 11.33
CA GLU A 201 -11.34 -5.49 11.00
C GLU A 201 -10.58 -4.78 12.13
N LEU A 202 -9.29 -4.46 11.92
CA LEU A 202 -8.48 -3.67 12.86
C LEU A 202 -9.10 -2.29 13.11
N LEU A 203 -9.79 -1.78 12.11
CA LEU A 203 -10.56 -0.55 12.18
C LEU A 203 -11.98 -0.86 11.70
N PRO A 204 -13.04 -0.44 12.43
CA PRO A 204 -14.40 -0.51 11.90
C PRO A 204 -14.46 0.23 10.57
N ARG A 205 -15.38 -0.21 9.68
CA ARG A 205 -15.56 0.37 8.34
C ARG A 205 -15.62 1.89 8.41
N ILE A 206 -14.56 2.55 7.94
CA ILE A 206 -14.41 4.00 7.97
C ILE A 206 -14.64 4.58 6.57
N CYS A 207 -14.63 3.72 5.56
CA CYS A 207 -14.85 4.11 4.18
C CYS A 207 -16.23 3.68 3.73
#